data_b17b075d4bd2e37ebd537f1511b95cce
#
_entry.id   b17b075d4bd2e37ebd537f1511b95cce
#
_cell.length_a   1.000
_cell.length_b   1.000
_cell.length_c   1.000
_cell.angle_alpha   90.00
_cell.angle_beta   90.00
_cell.angle_gamma   90.00
#
_symmetry.space_group_name_H-M   'P 1'
#
loop_
_entity.id
_entity.type
_entity.pdbx_description
1 polymer ?
#
loop_
_entity_poly.entity_id
_entity_poly.type
_entity_poly.pdbx_seq_one_letter_code
_entity_poly.pdbx_strand_id
1 'polypeptide(L)'
;MRRFDMRLPAIVHLEGSGEVQTETQNVSARGVFFYLDRPLEAGTKLDVTLTFPPHVTLTDAVRVRFSARVIRVENPLPSARVGTAAMIEDYEFLRSNGAHDLLSALQKEWKDTN
;
A
#
# COMPACT_ATOMS: atom_id res chain seq x y z
N MET A 1 10.95 -12.49 0.91
CA MET A 1 9.67 -11.87 0.54
C MET A 1 9.82 -11.13 -0.77
N ARG A 2 8.90 -11.33 -1.67
CA ARG A 2 8.95 -10.70 -2.98
C ARG A 2 8.42 -9.27 -2.93
N ARG A 3 9.08 -8.38 -3.62
CA ARG A 3 8.72 -6.98 -3.69
C ARG A 3 8.43 -6.60 -5.13
N PHE A 4 7.38 -5.85 -5.35
CA PHE A 4 7.00 -5.38 -6.67
C PHE A 4 7.24 -3.88 -6.75
N ASP A 5 8.06 -3.46 -7.72
CA ASP A 5 8.26 -2.05 -8.02
C ASP A 5 7.05 -1.59 -8.83
N MET A 6 5.96 -1.43 -8.15
CA MET A 6 4.67 -1.15 -8.76
C MET A 6 4.13 0.16 -8.24
N ARG A 7 3.84 1.07 -9.15
CA ARG A 7 3.27 2.36 -8.80
C ARG A 7 1.77 2.30 -8.92
N LEU A 8 1.11 2.18 -7.79
CA LEU A 8 -0.33 2.11 -7.72
C LEU A 8 -0.90 3.38 -7.11
N PRO A 9 -2.03 3.87 -7.61
CA PRO A 9 -2.72 4.95 -6.93
C PRO A 9 -3.03 4.56 -5.50
N ALA A 10 -2.72 5.44 -4.57
CA ALA A 10 -2.89 5.18 -3.16
C ALA A 10 -3.55 6.38 -2.47
N ILE A 11 -4.49 6.09 -1.58
CA ILE A 11 -5.10 7.09 -0.73
C ILE A 11 -4.73 6.72 0.69
N VAL A 12 -3.99 7.60 1.35
CA VAL A 12 -3.55 7.38 2.73
C VAL A 12 -4.48 8.14 3.66
N HIS A 13 -5.12 7.42 4.57
CA HIS A 13 -5.99 8.00 5.59
C HIS A 13 -5.22 8.13 6.88
N LEU A 14 -5.04 9.36 7.32
CA LEU A 14 -4.35 9.67 8.56
C LEU A 14 -5.39 10.03 9.62
N GLU A 15 -5.38 9.32 10.72
CA GLU A 15 -6.30 9.59 11.80
C GLU A 15 -6.17 11.05 12.25
N GLY A 16 -7.30 11.76 12.21
CA GLY A 16 -7.36 13.16 12.59
C GLY A 16 -6.77 14.14 11.59
N SER A 17 -6.22 13.69 10.46
CA SER A 17 -5.54 14.57 9.51
C SER A 17 -6.06 14.43 8.08
N GLY A 18 -7.12 13.66 7.87
CA GLY A 18 -7.74 13.54 6.55
C GLY A 18 -7.02 12.58 5.63
N GLU A 19 -7.16 12.82 4.35
CA GLU A 19 -6.65 11.93 3.31
C GLU A 19 -5.53 12.60 2.51
N VAL A 20 -4.56 11.79 2.09
CA VAL A 20 -3.50 12.24 1.19
C VAL A 20 -3.47 11.28 0.01
N GLN A 21 -3.48 11.83 -1.20
CA GLN A 21 -3.34 11.03 -2.41
C GLN A 21 -1.87 10.91 -2.78
N THR A 22 -1.44 9.71 -3.11
CA THR A 22 -0.07 9.48 -3.51
C THR A 22 -0.01 8.25 -4.43
N GLU A 23 1.19 7.74 -4.65
CA GLU A 23 1.43 6.51 -5.38
C GLU A 23 2.39 5.66 -4.58
N THR A 24 2.22 4.35 -4.67
CA THR A 24 3.22 3.45 -4.10
C THR A 24 4.48 3.46 -4.98
N GLN A 25 5.60 3.16 -4.38
CA GLN A 25 6.85 2.93 -5.11
C GLN A 25 7.13 1.44 -5.21
N ASN A 26 6.77 0.72 -4.17
CA ASN A 26 6.81 -0.74 -4.20
C ASN A 26 5.81 -1.29 -3.19
N VAL A 27 5.40 -2.52 -3.44
CA VAL A 27 4.40 -3.24 -2.64
C VAL A 27 4.84 -4.67 -2.48
N SER A 28 4.61 -5.22 -1.29
CA SER A 28 4.82 -6.65 -1.04
C SER A 28 3.68 -7.14 -0.16
N ALA A 29 3.70 -8.43 0.14
CA ALA A 29 2.68 -9.03 1.00
C ALA A 29 2.66 -8.42 2.40
N ARG A 30 3.77 -7.84 2.86
CA ARG A 30 3.90 -7.36 4.22
C ARG A 30 4.10 -5.87 4.34
N GLY A 31 4.34 -5.18 3.26
CA GLY A 31 4.65 -3.78 3.36
C GLY A 31 4.40 -3.00 2.10
N VAL A 32 4.36 -1.69 2.28
CA VAL A 32 4.17 -0.76 1.19
C VAL A 32 5.07 0.45 1.44
N PHE A 33 5.65 0.98 0.36
CA PHE A 33 6.48 2.18 0.42
C PHE A 33 5.88 3.24 -0.48
N PHE A 34 5.73 4.45 0.05
CA PHE A 34 5.17 5.58 -0.69
C PHE A 34 5.75 6.89 -0.17
N TYR A 35 5.56 7.97 -0.92
CA TYR A 35 6.04 9.29 -0.51
C TYR A 35 4.88 10.14 -0.04
N LEU A 36 5.13 10.88 1.03
CA LEU A 36 4.20 11.86 1.58
C LEU A 36 4.84 13.24 1.62
N ASP A 37 4.02 14.24 1.87
CA ASP A 37 4.50 15.62 2.01
C ASP A 37 4.92 15.96 3.44
N ARG A 38 4.82 15.00 4.34
CA ARG A 38 5.13 15.22 5.75
C ARG A 38 5.68 13.94 6.37
N PRO A 39 6.51 14.05 7.41
CA PRO A 39 6.98 12.87 8.13
C PRO A 39 5.92 12.37 9.11
N LEU A 40 5.89 11.06 9.29
CA LEU A 40 5.07 10.41 10.29
C LEU A 40 5.99 9.68 11.26
N GLU A 41 5.58 9.60 12.51
CA GLU A 41 6.37 8.86 13.48
C GLU A 41 6.23 7.36 13.28
N ALA A 42 7.31 6.63 13.53
CA ALA A 42 7.26 5.17 13.52
C ALA A 42 6.22 4.72 14.54
N GLY A 43 5.44 3.72 14.17
CA GLY A 43 4.35 3.25 15.01
C GLY A 43 3.01 3.89 14.70
N THR A 44 2.98 4.93 13.87
CA THR A 44 1.73 5.56 13.46
C THR A 44 0.87 4.59 12.69
N LYS A 45 -0.38 4.46 13.08
CA LYS A 45 -1.35 3.64 12.35
C LYS A 45 -2.02 4.47 11.26
N LEU A 46 -2.20 3.84 10.11
CA LEU A 46 -2.88 4.49 9.00
C LEU A 46 -3.56 3.45 8.12
N ASP A 47 -4.50 3.91 7.31
CA ASP A 47 -5.13 3.05 6.33
C ASP A 47 -4.67 3.51 4.95
N VAL A 48 -4.29 2.54 4.11
CA VAL A 48 -3.86 2.81 2.74
C VAL A 48 -4.79 2.08 1.80
N THR A 49 -5.51 2.82 0.96
CA THR A 49 -6.36 2.23 -0.06
C THR A 49 -5.61 2.21 -1.36
N LEU A 50 -5.33 1.02 -1.86
CA LEU A 50 -4.66 0.83 -3.14
C LEU A 50 -5.66 0.42 -4.19
N THR A 51 -5.44 0.90 -5.42
CA THR A 51 -6.21 0.49 -6.58
C THR A 51 -5.33 -0.38 -7.46
N PHE A 52 -5.70 -1.64 -7.59
CA PHE A 52 -5.01 -2.56 -8.49
C PHE A 52 -5.68 -2.51 -9.85
N PRO A 53 -4.94 -2.15 -10.89
CA PRO A 53 -5.53 -1.99 -12.23
C PRO A 53 -5.85 -3.34 -12.88
N PRO A 54 -6.70 -3.34 -13.91
CA PRO A 54 -7.11 -4.59 -14.55
C PRO A 54 -5.96 -5.47 -15.06
N HIS A 55 -4.86 -4.88 -15.50
CA HIS A 55 -3.75 -5.70 -16.00
C HIS A 55 -3.05 -6.48 -14.90
N VAL A 56 -3.24 -6.11 -13.64
CA VAL A 56 -2.69 -6.84 -12.50
C VAL A 56 -3.68 -7.92 -12.05
N THR A 57 -4.96 -7.58 -12.00
CA THR A 57 -5.99 -8.48 -11.50
C THR A 57 -6.52 -9.43 -12.58
N LEU A 58 -6.31 -9.08 -13.85
CA LEU A 58 -6.83 -9.79 -15.02
C LEU A 58 -8.34 -9.71 -15.13
N THR A 59 -8.96 -8.84 -14.37
CA THR A 59 -10.41 -8.59 -14.40
C THR A 59 -10.62 -7.08 -14.30
N ASP A 60 -11.53 -6.64 -13.45
CA ASP A 60 -11.78 -5.22 -13.23
C ASP A 60 -10.78 -4.64 -12.24
N ALA A 61 -10.69 -3.33 -12.19
CA ALA A 61 -9.90 -2.68 -11.15
C ALA A 61 -10.45 -3.04 -9.77
N VAL A 62 -9.56 -3.32 -8.83
CA VAL A 62 -9.93 -3.74 -7.50
C VAL A 62 -9.29 -2.82 -6.48
N ARG A 63 -10.08 -2.35 -5.52
CA ARG A 63 -9.59 -1.50 -4.44
C ARG A 63 -9.49 -2.32 -3.17
N VAL A 64 -8.36 -2.17 -2.50
CA VAL A 64 -8.09 -2.89 -1.26
C VAL A 64 -7.64 -1.87 -0.22
N ARG A 65 -8.23 -1.93 0.95
CA ARG A 65 -7.79 -1.10 2.08
C ARG A 65 -6.88 -1.93 2.98
N PHE A 66 -5.70 -1.40 3.21
CA PHE A 66 -4.75 -2.01 4.12
C PHE A 66 -4.67 -1.20 5.40
N SER A 67 -4.78 -1.89 6.54
CA SER A 67 -4.45 -1.30 7.83
C SER A 67 -2.97 -1.50 8.03
N ALA A 68 -2.23 -0.43 8.25
CA ALA A 68 -0.78 -0.49 8.25
C ALA A 68 -0.20 0.35 9.38
N ARG A 69 1.06 0.11 9.66
CA ARG A 69 1.80 0.83 10.70
C ARG A 69 3.13 1.29 10.15
N VAL A 70 3.43 2.56 10.33
CA VAL A 70 4.71 3.11 9.88
C VAL A 70 5.85 2.44 10.64
N ILE A 71 6.84 1.94 9.90
CA ILE A 71 8.02 1.32 10.52
C ILE A 71 9.29 2.11 10.26
N ARG A 72 9.30 2.92 9.20
CA ARG A 72 10.49 3.68 8.84
C ARG A 72 10.11 4.87 7.99
N VAL A 73 10.82 5.96 8.21
CA VAL A 73 10.65 7.19 7.44
C VAL A 73 12.01 7.60 6.91
N GLU A 74 12.08 7.95 5.63
CA GLU A 74 13.31 8.40 4.98
C GLU A 74 13.10 9.82 4.47
N ASN A 75 13.96 10.72 4.89
CA ASN A 75 13.89 12.11 4.48
C ASN A 75 15.30 12.59 4.10
N PRO A 76 15.82 12.12 2.96
CA PRO A 76 17.21 12.37 2.58
C PRO A 76 17.54 13.84 2.32
N LEU A 77 16.54 14.63 1.91
CA LEU A 77 16.73 16.05 1.63
C LEU A 77 15.64 16.85 2.34
N PRO A 78 15.97 17.98 2.95
CA PRO A 78 14.98 18.77 3.69
C PRO A 78 13.76 19.20 2.90
N SER A 79 13.92 19.43 1.58
CA SER A 79 12.83 19.86 0.72
C SER A 79 12.18 18.72 -0.05
N ALA A 80 12.68 17.50 0.13
CA ALA A 80 12.18 16.35 -0.60
C ALA A 80 10.92 15.79 0.05
N ARG A 81 10.16 15.04 -0.74
CA ARG A 81 9.04 14.28 -0.18
C ARG A 81 9.58 13.20 0.74
N VAL A 82 8.78 12.83 1.72
CA VAL A 82 9.20 11.90 2.76
C VAL A 82 8.83 10.48 2.35
N GLY A 83 9.82 9.60 2.25
CA GLY A 83 9.60 8.19 2.00
C GLY A 83 9.08 7.51 3.25
N THR A 84 7.96 6.82 3.13
CA THR A 84 7.28 6.19 4.26
C THR A 84 7.14 4.71 4.00
N ALA A 85 7.74 3.90 4.84
CA ALA A 85 7.59 2.45 4.79
C ALA A 85 6.62 2.02 5.88
N ALA A 86 5.58 1.31 5.49
CA ALA A 86 4.55 0.85 6.42
C ALA A 86 4.39 -0.66 6.32
N MET A 87 4.23 -1.30 7.47
CA MET A 87 3.98 -2.73 7.55
C MET A 87 2.48 -2.97 7.51
N ILE A 88 2.05 -3.86 6.64
CA ILE A 88 0.64 -4.23 6.51
C ILE A 88 0.26 -5.17 7.65
N GLU A 89 -0.77 -4.79 8.39
CA GLU A 89 -1.27 -5.61 9.51
C GLU A 89 -2.54 -6.35 9.15
N ASP A 90 -3.37 -5.76 8.29
CA ASP A 90 -4.63 -6.37 7.89
C ASP A 90 -5.08 -5.75 6.58
N TYR A 91 -6.07 -6.35 5.93
CA TYR A 91 -6.60 -5.81 4.68
C TYR A 91 -8.05 -6.22 4.47
N GLU A 92 -8.77 -5.44 3.66
CA GLU A 92 -10.13 -5.80 3.24
C GLU A 92 -10.35 -5.31 1.81
N PHE A 93 -11.13 -6.05 1.07
CA PHE A 93 -11.52 -5.67 -0.28
C PHE A 93 -12.72 -4.74 -0.21
N LEU A 94 -12.64 -3.59 -0.90
CA LEU A 94 -13.71 -2.60 -0.90
C LEU A 94 -14.71 -2.83 -2.03
N ARG A 95 -14.28 -3.53 -3.09
CA ARG A 95 -15.10 -3.89 -4.23
C ARG A 95 -14.79 -5.33 -4.61
N SER A 96 -15.82 -6.06 -4.99
CA SER A 96 -15.69 -7.49 -5.06
C SER A 96 -15.68 -8.12 -6.45
N ASN A 97 -15.96 -7.39 -7.52
CA ASN A 97 -16.07 -8.04 -8.84
C ASN A 97 -14.81 -8.80 -9.23
N GLY A 98 -13.64 -8.26 -8.95
CA GLY A 98 -12.40 -8.96 -9.20
C GLY A 98 -11.70 -9.47 -7.95
N ALA A 99 -12.35 -9.34 -6.79
CA ALA A 99 -11.67 -9.58 -5.52
C ALA A 99 -11.22 -11.03 -5.35
N HIS A 100 -12.03 -11.98 -5.81
CA HIS A 100 -11.69 -13.40 -5.69
C HIS A 100 -10.41 -13.71 -6.48
N ASP A 101 -10.35 -13.21 -7.71
CA ASP A 101 -9.18 -13.43 -8.55
C ASP A 101 -7.95 -12.74 -7.98
N LEU A 102 -8.13 -11.53 -7.45
CA LEU A 102 -7.04 -10.81 -6.82
C LEU A 102 -6.53 -11.57 -5.59
N LEU A 103 -7.44 -12.08 -4.78
CA LEU A 103 -7.07 -12.83 -3.58
C LEU A 103 -6.25 -14.05 -3.96
N SER A 104 -6.67 -14.79 -4.99
CA SER A 104 -5.93 -15.94 -5.48
C SER A 104 -4.53 -15.55 -5.95
N ALA A 105 -4.43 -14.45 -6.68
CA ALA A 105 -3.14 -13.97 -7.17
C ALA A 105 -2.22 -13.57 -6.02
N LEU A 106 -2.74 -12.87 -5.02
CA LEU A 106 -1.95 -12.47 -3.86
C LEU A 106 -1.49 -13.68 -3.06
N GLN A 107 -2.36 -14.66 -2.86
CA GLN A 107 -1.99 -15.86 -2.13
C GLN A 107 -0.90 -16.63 -2.85
N LYS A 108 -0.98 -16.72 -4.16
CA LYS A 108 0.04 -17.38 -4.96
C LYS A 108 1.38 -16.68 -4.81
N GLU A 109 1.42 -15.36 -4.87
CA GLU A 109 2.66 -14.62 -4.70
C GLU A 109 3.22 -14.78 -3.30
N TRP A 110 2.37 -14.80 -2.30
CA TRP A 110 2.82 -14.97 -0.92
C TRP A 110 3.45 -16.34 -0.73
N LYS A 111 2.91 -17.37 -1.37
CA LYS A 111 3.49 -18.72 -1.32
C LYS A 111 4.83 -18.77 -2.05
N ASP A 112 4.92 -18.10 -3.18
CA ASP A 112 6.14 -18.11 -3.98
C ASP A 112 7.29 -17.36 -3.29
N THR A 113 6.99 -16.50 -2.33
CA THR A 113 8.01 -15.73 -1.62
C THR A 113 8.54 -16.43 -0.36
N ASN A 114 8.03 -17.57 -0.05
CA ASN A 114 8.46 -18.32 1.15
C ASN A 114 9.60 -19.27 0.86
#